data_c75f1c96ba2da353f30a7521d4f5ffb9
#
_entry.id   c75f1c96ba2da353f30a7521d4f5ffb9
#
_cell.length_a   1.000
_cell.length_b   1.000
_cell.length_c   1.000
_cell.angle_alpha   90.00
_cell.angle_beta   90.00
_cell.angle_gamma   90.00
#
_symmetry.space_group_name_H-M   'P 1'
#
loop_
_entity.id
_entity.type
_entity.pdbx_description
1 polymer ?
#
loop_
_entity_poly.entity_id
_entity_poly.type
_entity_poly.pdbx_seq_one_letter_code
_entity_poly.pdbx_strand_id
1 'polypeptide(L)'
;TITFTLKATLKAYYLLYKKTVQPKYFMSDCASYIFNSAKRVFGNLIGGHLNCYFHLKENQRKKKLAEHGVTKEERKEMLNHLDIMQKMPTQEHFAQYWSLFKEKFDSYDSYHDYFEKTYIDSINNKWHYYDVEPNVFLTNNICESLNASIKKDWTNRERKPLHIFFRI
;
A
#
# COMPACT_ATOMS: atom_id res chain seq x y z
N THR A 1 -0.54 -19.25 -6.54
CA THR A 1 -0.80 -17.86 -6.95
C THR A 1 -1.60 -17.13 -5.86
N ILE A 2 -1.52 -15.78 -5.78
CA ILE A 2 -2.26 -14.97 -4.78
C ILE A 2 -3.77 -15.21 -4.86
N THR A 3 -4.33 -15.27 -6.07
CA THR A 3 -5.75 -15.60 -6.28
C THR A 3 -6.16 -16.93 -5.63
N PHE A 4 -5.32 -17.96 -5.76
CA PHE A 4 -5.57 -19.25 -5.13
C PHE A 4 -5.54 -19.13 -3.61
N THR A 5 -4.53 -18.47 -3.06
CA THR A 5 -4.40 -18.26 -1.60
C THR A 5 -5.62 -17.52 -1.03
N LEU A 6 -6.05 -16.41 -1.66
CA LEU A 6 -7.23 -15.68 -1.22
C LEU A 6 -8.48 -16.55 -1.24
N LYS A 7 -8.73 -17.30 -2.33
CA LYS A 7 -9.87 -18.22 -2.40
C LYS A 7 -9.82 -19.31 -1.34
N ALA A 8 -8.64 -19.90 -1.11
CA ALA A 8 -8.46 -20.93 -0.08
C ALA A 8 -8.72 -20.37 1.32
N THR A 9 -8.24 -19.17 1.63
CA THR A 9 -8.49 -18.47 2.90
C THR A 9 -9.99 -18.24 3.12
N LEU A 10 -10.70 -17.72 2.09
CA LEU A 10 -12.15 -17.50 2.19
C LEU A 10 -12.91 -18.80 2.40
N LYS A 11 -12.52 -19.88 1.71
CA LYS A 11 -13.11 -21.20 1.90
C LYS A 11 -12.88 -21.73 3.31
N ALA A 12 -11.67 -21.63 3.83
CA ALA A 12 -11.35 -22.03 5.20
C ALA A 12 -12.16 -21.23 6.22
N TYR A 13 -12.26 -19.90 6.04
CA TYR A 13 -13.07 -19.05 6.90
C TYR A 13 -14.54 -19.48 6.90
N TYR A 14 -15.11 -19.74 5.72
CA TYR A 14 -16.49 -20.23 5.59
C TYR A 14 -16.70 -21.59 6.29
N LEU A 15 -15.75 -22.50 6.14
CA LEU A 15 -15.84 -23.83 6.77
C LEU A 15 -15.84 -23.74 8.31
N LEU A 16 -15.02 -22.85 8.87
CA LEU A 16 -14.87 -22.65 10.30
C LEU A 16 -16.03 -21.85 10.92
N TYR A 17 -16.44 -20.77 10.29
CA TYR A 17 -17.36 -19.81 10.89
C TYR A 17 -18.75 -19.78 10.26
N LYS A 18 -18.96 -20.54 9.15
CA LYS A 18 -20.22 -20.53 8.37
C LYS A 18 -20.64 -19.14 7.90
N LYS A 19 -19.68 -18.22 7.73
CA LYS A 19 -19.88 -16.84 7.31
C LYS A 19 -19.06 -16.56 6.07
N THR A 20 -19.60 -15.69 5.20
CA THR A 20 -18.85 -15.15 4.05
C THR A 20 -18.15 -13.84 4.44
N VAL A 21 -16.95 -13.64 3.92
CA VAL A 21 -16.21 -12.38 4.08
C VAL A 21 -16.54 -11.50 2.88
N GLN A 22 -17.03 -10.30 3.16
CA GLN A 22 -17.24 -9.23 2.18
C GLN A 22 -16.41 -8.03 2.66
N PRO A 23 -15.13 -7.95 2.29
CA PRO A 23 -14.29 -6.85 2.71
C PRO A 23 -14.75 -5.56 2.05
N LYS A 24 -14.81 -4.47 2.82
CA LYS A 24 -15.10 -3.15 2.28
C LYS A 24 -13.91 -2.58 1.52
N TYR A 25 -12.72 -2.78 2.07
CA TYR A 25 -11.45 -2.36 1.50
C TYR A 25 -10.50 -3.55 1.38
N PHE A 26 -9.63 -3.51 0.40
CA PHE A 26 -8.49 -4.40 0.30
C PHE A 26 -7.22 -3.56 0.20
N MET A 27 -6.30 -3.72 1.14
CA MET A 27 -5.05 -2.99 1.15
C MET A 27 -3.88 -3.88 0.74
N SER A 28 -3.02 -3.36 -0.11
CA SER A 28 -1.75 -4.00 -0.45
C SER A 28 -0.65 -2.98 -0.76
N ASP A 29 0.55 -3.47 -1.03
CA ASP A 29 1.56 -2.69 -1.74
C ASP A 29 1.09 -2.40 -3.19
N CYS A 30 1.74 -1.45 -3.86
CA CYS A 30 1.34 -0.98 -5.19
C CYS A 30 1.62 -1.99 -6.32
N ALA A 31 1.56 -3.29 -6.06
CA ALA A 31 1.82 -4.33 -7.04
C ALA A 31 0.54 -4.69 -7.82
N SER A 32 0.54 -4.43 -9.12
CA SER A 32 -0.62 -4.64 -10.00
C SER A 32 -1.17 -6.07 -9.98
N TYR A 33 -0.31 -7.07 -9.81
CA TYR A 33 -0.74 -8.48 -9.74
C TYR A 33 -1.54 -8.80 -8.46
N ILE A 34 -1.29 -8.09 -7.36
CA ILE A 34 -2.08 -8.22 -6.12
C ILE A 34 -3.45 -7.58 -6.33
N PHE A 35 -3.49 -6.37 -6.86
CA PHE A 35 -4.73 -5.70 -7.24
C PHE A 35 -5.61 -6.58 -8.13
N ASN A 36 -5.05 -7.11 -9.23
CA ASN A 36 -5.78 -7.98 -10.15
C ASN A 36 -6.28 -9.26 -9.48
N SER A 37 -5.52 -9.83 -8.56
CA SER A 37 -5.92 -11.01 -7.80
C SER A 37 -7.06 -10.71 -6.85
N ALA A 38 -7.01 -9.59 -6.14
CA ALA A 38 -8.09 -9.14 -5.27
C ALA A 38 -9.38 -8.87 -6.06
N LYS A 39 -9.28 -8.17 -7.20
CA LYS A 39 -10.42 -7.91 -8.07
C LYS A 39 -11.08 -9.19 -8.59
N ARG A 40 -10.30 -10.23 -8.92
CA ARG A 40 -10.81 -11.54 -9.35
C ARG A 40 -11.55 -12.30 -8.25
N VAL A 41 -11.19 -12.06 -6.99
CA VAL A 41 -11.75 -12.80 -5.84
C VAL A 41 -12.92 -12.05 -5.21
N PHE A 42 -12.81 -10.75 -5.05
CA PHE A 42 -13.78 -9.92 -4.34
C PHE A 42 -14.68 -9.08 -5.28
N GLY A 43 -14.35 -9.01 -6.57
CA GLY A 43 -15.05 -8.12 -7.49
C GLY A 43 -14.77 -6.65 -7.21
N ASN A 44 -15.80 -5.81 -7.39
CA ASN A 44 -15.71 -4.39 -7.05
C ASN A 44 -16.03 -4.19 -5.57
N LEU A 45 -15.02 -3.81 -4.78
CA LEU A 45 -15.19 -3.48 -3.37
C LEU A 45 -15.85 -2.10 -3.24
N ILE A 46 -16.71 -1.93 -2.25
CA ILE A 46 -17.41 -0.65 -1.97
C ILE A 46 -16.40 0.48 -1.72
N GLY A 47 -15.41 0.24 -0.86
CA GLY A 47 -14.34 1.21 -0.57
C GLY A 47 -13.16 1.13 -1.53
N GLY A 48 -13.07 0.05 -2.31
CA GLY A 48 -12.02 -0.18 -3.29
C GLY A 48 -10.72 -0.75 -2.73
N HIS A 49 -9.69 -0.67 -3.57
CA HIS A 49 -8.35 -1.12 -3.24
C HIS A 49 -7.52 0.06 -2.73
N LEU A 50 -6.95 -0.09 -1.56
CA LEU A 50 -6.09 0.91 -0.92
C LEU A 50 -4.61 0.55 -1.11
N ASN A 51 -3.79 1.56 -1.32
CA ASN A 51 -2.35 1.41 -1.38
C ASN A 51 -1.70 1.71 -0.04
N CYS A 52 -0.83 0.81 0.40
CA CYS A 52 -0.09 0.98 1.63
C CYS A 52 0.88 2.17 1.52
N TYR A 53 0.59 3.24 2.27
CA TYR A 53 1.43 4.45 2.26
C TYR A 53 2.86 4.18 2.73
N PHE A 54 3.05 3.28 3.68
CA PHE A 54 4.39 2.89 4.12
C PHE A 54 5.25 2.39 2.95
N HIS A 55 4.71 1.47 2.13
CA HIS A 55 5.43 0.95 0.96
C HIS A 55 5.65 2.02 -0.12
N LEU A 56 4.66 2.90 -0.35
CA LEU A 56 4.83 4.04 -1.23
C LEU A 56 6.02 4.89 -0.76
N LYS A 57 6.01 5.34 0.49
CA LYS A 57 7.06 6.20 1.06
C LYS A 57 8.43 5.53 1.05
N GLU A 58 8.50 4.23 1.43
CA GLU A 58 9.74 3.46 1.41
C GLU A 58 10.31 3.30 -0.01
N ASN A 59 9.48 3.13 -1.03
CA ASN A 59 9.92 3.11 -2.41
C ASN A 59 10.53 4.45 -2.84
N GLN A 60 9.89 5.57 -2.46
CA GLN A 60 10.45 6.90 -2.70
C GLN A 60 11.80 7.06 -2.00
N ARG A 61 11.85 6.74 -0.70
CA ARG A 61 13.05 6.90 0.13
C ARG A 61 14.24 6.07 -0.36
N LYS A 62 14.01 4.79 -0.67
CA LYS A 62 15.08 3.84 -1.01
C LYS A 62 15.57 3.97 -2.45
N LYS A 63 14.70 4.39 -3.35
CA LYS A 63 14.96 4.23 -4.77
C LYS A 63 14.58 5.45 -5.61
N LYS A 64 13.33 5.83 -5.64
CA LYS A 64 12.80 6.73 -6.67
C LYS A 64 13.36 8.14 -6.61
N LEU A 65 13.43 8.75 -5.44
CA LEU A 65 14.03 10.08 -5.32
C LEU A 65 15.49 10.09 -5.81
N ALA A 66 16.26 9.03 -5.53
CA ALA A 66 17.63 8.90 -6.03
C ALA A 66 17.70 8.71 -7.55
N GLU A 67 16.82 7.89 -8.12
CA GLU A 67 16.77 7.63 -9.57
C GLU A 67 16.44 8.89 -10.37
N HIS A 68 15.67 9.82 -9.79
CA HIS A 68 15.33 11.09 -10.40
C HIS A 68 16.28 12.23 -10.01
N GLY A 69 17.46 11.91 -9.48
CA GLY A 69 18.52 12.90 -9.23
C GLY A 69 18.33 13.79 -8.00
N VAL A 70 17.32 13.52 -7.14
CA VAL A 70 17.08 14.32 -5.93
C VAL A 70 18.27 14.22 -4.99
N THR A 71 18.75 15.36 -4.47
CA THR A 71 19.88 15.42 -3.52
C THR A 71 19.50 14.76 -2.19
N LYS A 72 20.49 14.34 -1.41
CA LYS A 72 20.23 13.69 -0.09
C LYS A 72 19.50 14.61 0.87
N GLU A 73 19.83 15.87 0.84
CA GLU A 73 19.27 16.93 1.68
C GLU A 73 17.79 17.12 1.36
N GLU A 74 17.45 17.24 0.10
CA GLU A 74 16.06 17.45 -0.34
C GLU A 74 15.19 16.22 -0.24
N ARG A 75 15.75 14.99 -0.31
CA ARG A 75 14.96 13.75 -0.14
C ARG A 75 14.21 13.72 1.17
N LYS A 76 14.84 14.13 2.27
CA LYS A 76 14.19 14.16 3.57
C LYS A 76 13.02 15.15 3.58
N GLU A 77 13.23 16.31 2.96
CA GLU A 77 12.20 17.34 2.87
C GLU A 77 11.03 16.88 2.00
N MET A 78 11.30 16.34 0.82
CA MET A 78 10.27 15.78 -0.06
C MET A 78 9.46 14.67 0.62
N LEU A 79 10.10 13.78 1.39
CA LEU A 79 9.41 12.75 2.14
C LEU A 79 8.50 13.32 3.25
N ASN A 80 8.89 14.43 3.88
CA ASN A 80 8.02 15.13 4.83
C ASN A 80 6.80 15.76 4.13
N HIS A 81 6.99 16.31 2.94
CA HIS A 81 5.88 16.82 2.14
C HIS A 81 4.91 15.70 1.70
N LEU A 82 5.40 14.49 1.42
CA LEU A 82 4.52 13.34 1.17
C LEU A 82 3.68 12.97 2.40
N ASP A 83 4.26 13.05 3.62
CA ASP A 83 3.48 12.82 4.86
C ASP A 83 2.36 13.86 5.04
N ILE A 84 2.60 15.10 4.63
CA ILE A 84 1.59 16.15 4.67
C ILE A 84 0.51 15.87 3.62
N MET A 85 0.90 15.55 2.39
CA MET A 85 -0.02 15.25 1.30
C MET A 85 -0.94 14.07 1.62
N GLN A 86 -0.42 13.02 2.27
CA GLN A 86 -1.24 11.89 2.72
C GLN A 86 -2.39 12.32 3.64
N LYS A 87 -2.14 13.34 4.48
CA LYS A 87 -3.05 13.81 5.53
C LYS A 87 -3.99 14.91 5.09
N MET A 88 -3.94 15.33 3.83
CA MET A 88 -4.84 16.36 3.33
C MET A 88 -6.29 15.95 3.51
N PRO A 89 -7.15 16.90 3.96
CA PRO A 89 -8.53 16.59 4.31
C PRO A 89 -9.43 16.36 3.10
N THR A 90 -9.08 16.89 1.95
CA THR A 90 -9.86 16.75 0.70
C THR A 90 -8.95 16.65 -0.51
N GLN A 91 -9.53 16.21 -1.63
CA GLN A 91 -8.84 16.15 -2.92
C GLN A 91 -8.41 17.55 -3.41
N GLU A 92 -9.21 18.59 -3.15
CA GLU A 92 -8.88 19.96 -3.54
C GLU A 92 -7.65 20.47 -2.79
N HIS A 93 -7.57 20.23 -1.48
CA HIS A 93 -6.39 20.59 -0.69
C HIS A 93 -5.15 19.81 -1.17
N PHE A 94 -5.30 18.54 -1.50
CA PHE A 94 -4.22 17.76 -2.07
C PHE A 94 -3.74 18.36 -3.39
N ALA A 95 -4.64 18.69 -4.33
CA ALA A 95 -4.29 19.23 -5.63
C ALA A 95 -3.57 20.59 -5.51
N GLN A 96 -4.03 21.47 -4.61
CA GLN A 96 -3.36 22.73 -4.31
C GLN A 96 -1.95 22.51 -3.74
N TYR A 97 -1.84 21.59 -2.79
CA TYR A 97 -0.54 21.30 -2.16
C TYR A 97 0.42 20.65 -3.15
N TRP A 98 -0.07 19.77 -4.02
CA TRP A 98 0.74 19.18 -5.08
C TRP A 98 1.30 20.22 -6.04
N SER A 99 0.52 21.25 -6.39
CA SER A 99 1.01 22.38 -7.19
C SER A 99 2.13 23.15 -6.49
N LEU A 100 1.96 23.45 -5.20
CA LEU A 100 3.01 24.09 -4.39
C LEU A 100 4.26 23.22 -4.23
N PHE A 101 4.08 21.90 -4.12
CA PHE A 101 5.18 20.96 -4.09
C PHE A 101 5.99 20.97 -5.38
N LYS A 102 5.32 20.98 -6.54
CA LYS A 102 5.98 21.08 -7.85
C LYS A 102 6.73 22.41 -8.03
N GLU A 103 6.13 23.52 -7.60
CA GLU A 103 6.77 24.82 -7.63
C GLU A 103 8.02 24.87 -6.75
N LYS A 104 7.94 24.34 -5.54
CA LYS A 104 9.07 24.29 -4.59
C LYS A 104 10.23 23.44 -5.08
N PHE A 105 9.96 22.35 -5.78
CA PHE A 105 10.93 21.38 -6.27
C PHE A 105 10.98 21.36 -7.79
N ASP A 106 10.91 22.52 -8.41
CA ASP A 106 10.79 22.73 -9.87
C ASP A 106 11.91 22.09 -10.70
N SER A 107 13.08 21.86 -10.08
CA SER A 107 14.22 21.20 -10.73
C SER A 107 14.03 19.69 -10.97
N TYR A 108 12.92 19.09 -10.51
CA TYR A 108 12.70 17.63 -10.54
C TYR A 108 11.48 17.20 -11.37
N ASP A 109 11.27 17.79 -12.54
CA ASP A 109 10.14 17.50 -13.43
C ASP A 109 9.98 16.00 -13.74
N SER A 110 11.09 15.28 -13.94
CA SER A 110 11.05 13.85 -14.19
C SER A 110 10.49 13.05 -13.01
N TYR A 111 10.71 13.52 -11.78
CA TYR A 111 10.10 12.94 -10.58
C TYR A 111 8.62 13.27 -10.49
N HIS A 112 8.23 14.50 -10.80
CA HIS A 112 6.82 14.91 -10.81
C HIS A 112 6.02 14.08 -11.79
N ASP A 113 6.49 13.94 -13.01
CA ASP A 113 5.88 13.09 -14.05
C ASP A 113 5.74 11.63 -13.61
N TYR A 114 6.80 11.07 -13.02
CA TYR A 114 6.77 9.71 -12.49
C TYR A 114 5.72 9.58 -11.38
N PHE A 115 5.70 10.52 -10.43
CA PHE A 115 4.82 10.44 -9.27
C PHE A 115 3.34 10.62 -9.68
N GLU A 116 3.04 11.57 -10.55
CA GLU A 116 1.70 11.76 -11.11
C GLU A 116 1.20 10.49 -11.79
N LYS A 117 1.94 9.97 -12.75
CA LYS A 117 1.56 8.76 -13.51
C LYS A 117 1.44 7.52 -12.65
N THR A 118 2.19 7.43 -11.55
CA THR A 118 2.22 6.21 -10.73
C THR A 118 1.23 6.25 -9.58
N TYR A 119 1.04 7.42 -8.93
CA TYR A 119 0.33 7.51 -7.64
C TYR A 119 -0.83 8.52 -7.61
N ILE A 120 -0.97 9.35 -8.64
CA ILE A 120 -2.08 10.32 -8.72
C ILE A 120 -3.06 9.87 -9.81
N ASP A 121 -2.60 9.70 -11.05
CA ASP A 121 -3.44 9.40 -12.22
C ASP A 121 -3.52 7.90 -12.53
N SER A 122 -3.42 7.05 -11.54
CA SER A 122 -3.37 5.61 -11.71
C SER A 122 -4.33 4.85 -10.79
N ILE A 123 -4.36 3.53 -10.96
CA ILE A 123 -5.05 2.62 -10.03
C ILE A 123 -4.46 2.66 -8.61
N ASN A 124 -3.28 3.26 -8.44
CA ASN A 124 -2.58 3.37 -7.16
C ASN A 124 -2.86 4.70 -6.45
N ASN A 125 -3.91 5.41 -6.80
CA ASN A 125 -4.21 6.74 -6.28
C ASN A 125 -4.86 6.75 -4.87
N LYS A 126 -5.31 5.62 -4.34
CA LYS A 126 -5.97 5.54 -3.03
C LYS A 126 -4.98 5.28 -1.91
N TRP A 127 -4.27 6.32 -1.48
CA TRP A 127 -3.32 6.30 -0.37
C TRP A 127 -3.47 7.49 0.59
N HIS A 128 -4.48 8.33 0.37
CA HIS A 128 -4.79 9.52 1.17
C HIS A 128 -5.85 9.23 2.22
N TYR A 129 -5.84 10.00 3.30
CA TYR A 129 -6.87 9.88 4.34
C TYR A 129 -8.26 10.31 3.88
N TYR A 130 -8.37 11.21 2.90
CA TYR A 130 -9.68 11.60 2.36
C TYR A 130 -10.36 10.52 1.51
N ASP A 131 -9.61 9.50 1.08
CA ASP A 131 -10.16 8.37 0.30
C ASP A 131 -10.86 7.32 1.14
N VAL A 132 -10.75 7.41 2.47
CA VAL A 132 -11.23 6.37 3.39
C VAL A 132 -12.08 6.95 4.51
N GLU A 133 -12.90 6.09 5.08
CA GLU A 133 -13.66 6.45 6.27
C GLU A 133 -12.75 6.65 7.50
N PRO A 134 -13.21 7.43 8.49
CA PRO A 134 -12.49 7.55 9.75
C PRO A 134 -12.18 6.17 10.35
N ASN A 135 -10.98 6.04 10.93
CA ASN A 135 -10.47 4.81 11.56
C ASN A 135 -10.02 3.69 10.58
N VAL A 136 -9.95 3.94 9.28
CA VAL A 136 -9.28 3.04 8.34
C VAL A 136 -7.79 3.35 8.32
N PHE A 137 -6.96 2.37 8.63
CA PHE A 137 -5.50 2.52 8.57
C PHE A 137 -5.02 2.42 7.13
N LEU A 138 -4.18 3.36 6.70
CA LEU A 138 -3.54 3.34 5.36
C LEU A 138 -2.14 2.68 5.38
N THR A 139 -1.97 1.69 6.24
CA THR A 139 -0.72 0.93 6.36
C THR A 139 -1.03 -0.53 6.73
N ASN A 140 -0.29 -1.45 6.15
CA ASN A 140 -0.34 -2.88 6.47
C ASN A 140 0.72 -3.29 7.52
N ASN A 141 1.32 -2.34 8.23
CA ASN A 141 2.37 -2.61 9.23
C ASN A 141 1.95 -3.64 10.27
N ILE A 142 0.67 -3.69 10.66
CA ILE A 142 0.14 -4.68 11.61
C ILE A 142 0.33 -6.10 11.04
N CYS A 143 -0.04 -6.31 9.77
CA CYS A 143 0.13 -7.61 9.10
C CYS A 143 1.62 -7.96 8.95
N GLU A 144 2.47 -6.97 8.69
CA GLU A 144 3.92 -7.19 8.58
C GLU A 144 4.56 -7.52 9.91
N SER A 145 4.16 -6.85 11.00
CA SER A 145 4.62 -7.17 12.35
C SER A 145 4.21 -8.59 12.75
N LEU A 146 2.96 -8.97 12.50
CA LEU A 146 2.48 -10.33 12.74
C LEU A 146 3.28 -11.36 11.93
N ASN A 147 3.50 -11.10 10.65
CA ASN A 147 4.27 -11.98 9.78
C ASN A 147 5.75 -12.07 10.24
N ALA A 148 6.32 -10.98 10.73
CA ALA A 148 7.66 -10.96 11.29
C ALA A 148 7.75 -11.80 12.57
N SER A 149 6.76 -11.72 13.46
CA SER A 149 6.68 -12.55 14.67
C SER A 149 6.51 -14.03 14.32
N ILE A 150 5.61 -14.38 13.39
CA ILE A 150 5.47 -15.75 12.90
C ILE A 150 6.79 -16.29 12.36
N LYS A 151 7.49 -15.50 11.53
CA LYS A 151 8.79 -15.90 10.98
C LYS A 151 9.85 -16.07 12.05
N LYS A 152 9.87 -15.23 13.08
CA LYS A 152 10.84 -15.28 14.17
C LYS A 152 10.54 -16.44 15.11
N ASP A 153 9.30 -16.50 15.62
CA ASP A 153 8.96 -17.31 16.79
C ASP A 153 8.54 -18.73 16.40
N TRP A 154 7.97 -18.93 15.21
CA TRP A 154 7.42 -20.21 14.77
C TRP A 154 8.29 -20.93 13.74
N THR A 155 9.03 -20.21 12.91
CA THR A 155 9.85 -20.82 11.86
C THR A 155 11.35 -20.54 11.97
N ASN A 156 11.79 -19.79 12.99
CA ASN A 156 13.17 -19.31 13.13
C ASN A 156 13.74 -18.67 11.85
N ARG A 157 12.88 -18.00 11.06
CA ARG A 157 13.18 -17.45 9.74
C ARG A 157 13.59 -18.47 8.68
N GLU A 158 13.40 -19.77 8.93
CA GLU A 158 13.64 -20.83 7.96
C GLU A 158 12.42 -21.04 7.06
N ARG A 159 12.67 -21.49 5.84
CA ARG A 159 11.60 -21.96 4.95
C ARG A 159 11.21 -23.37 5.37
N LYS A 160 10.07 -23.50 6.02
CA LYS A 160 9.52 -24.81 6.40
C LYS A 160 8.58 -25.32 5.30
N PRO A 161 8.59 -26.63 4.98
CA PRO A 161 7.53 -27.23 4.17
C PRO A 161 6.16 -27.01 4.81
N LEU A 162 5.13 -26.83 3.99
CA LEU A 162 3.79 -26.44 4.43
C LEU A 162 3.20 -27.40 5.47
N HIS A 163 3.44 -28.71 5.31
CA HIS A 163 2.97 -29.75 6.24
C HIS A 163 3.62 -29.66 7.62
N ILE A 164 4.86 -29.13 7.71
CA ILE A 164 5.53 -28.90 9.00
C ILE A 164 4.96 -27.63 9.65
N PHE A 165 4.73 -26.59 8.86
CA PHE A 165 4.16 -25.32 9.36
C PHE A 165 2.79 -25.53 10.05
N PHE A 166 1.95 -26.41 9.53
CA PHE A 166 0.64 -26.69 10.13
C PHE A 166 0.67 -27.69 11.31
N ARG A 167 1.83 -28.18 11.72
CA ARG A 167 1.99 -29.02 12.91
C ARG A 167 2.57 -28.29 14.12
N ILE A 168 2.94 -27.02 13.92
CA ILE A 168 3.40 -26.13 14.98
C ILE A 168 2.19 -25.49 15.64
#